data_8b6365ac7881f03b227c143995a99d4e
#
_entry.id   8b6365ac7881f03b227c143995a99d4e
#
_cell.length_a   1.000
_cell.length_b   1.000
_cell.length_c   1.000
_cell.angle_alpha   90.00
_cell.angle_beta   90.00
_cell.angle_gamma   90.00
#
_symmetry.space_group_name_H-M   'P 1'
#
loop_
_entity.id
_entity.type
_entity.pdbx_description
1 polymer ?
#
loop_
_entity_poly.entity_id
_entity_poly.type
_entity_poly.pdbx_seq_one_letter_code
_entity_poly.pdbx_strand_id
1 'polypeptide(L)'
;MLPEIVPNLGFLGPHRLMVVDDSNIIRRRIERANELGELEFVGSARNGIEALAMHERLHPTIVTMDLTMPEMDGVECVRKLVARDPNILILVISALADKVTAMEAIENGASGFLCKPFTDRQLNDALGKLISRAQS
;
A
#
# COMPACT_ATOMS: atom_id res chain seq x y z
N MET A 1 32.93 7.71 8.20
CA MET A 1 31.76 8.17 8.40
C MET A 1 30.62 7.27 8.01
N LEU A 2 29.60 7.74 7.79
CA LEU A 2 28.38 7.00 7.75
C LEU A 2 27.88 6.63 6.36
N PRO A 3 28.65 6.79 5.27
CA PRO A 3 28.08 6.66 3.95
C PRO A 3 27.38 5.35 3.69
N GLU A 4 27.96 4.24 4.12
CA GLU A 4 27.36 2.96 3.87
C GLU A 4 26.15 2.72 4.76
N ILE A 5 26.01 3.50 5.80
CA ILE A 5 24.86 3.38 6.70
C ILE A 5 23.73 4.27 6.23
N VAL A 6 24.05 5.35 5.54
CA VAL A 6 23.05 6.33 5.13
C VAL A 6 21.89 5.74 4.37
N PRO A 7 22.09 4.83 3.38
CA PRO A 7 20.94 4.24 2.68
C PRO A 7 20.00 3.50 3.61
N ASN A 8 20.54 2.87 4.65
CA ASN A 8 19.71 2.15 5.61
C ASN A 8 19.00 3.08 6.57
N LEU A 9 19.56 4.28 6.81
CA LEU A 9 18.91 5.24 7.68
C LEU A 9 17.55 5.66 7.18
N GLY A 10 17.35 5.64 5.87
CA GLY A 10 16.05 5.96 5.29
C GLY A 10 14.95 5.02 5.75
N PHE A 11 15.31 3.83 6.19
CA PHE A 11 14.35 2.83 6.65
C PHE A 11 14.18 2.83 8.16
N LEU A 12 14.90 3.67 8.87
CA LEU A 12 14.76 3.77 10.32
C LEU A 12 13.59 4.66 10.72
N GLY A 13 13.17 5.51 9.82
CA GLY A 13 11.99 6.32 10.03
C GLY A 13 10.74 5.53 9.72
N PRO A 14 9.56 6.08 10.00
CA PRO A 14 8.32 5.38 9.72
C PRO A 14 8.11 5.24 8.21
N HIS A 15 7.48 4.14 7.84
CA HIS A 15 7.00 3.98 6.47
C HIS A 15 5.88 4.99 6.23
N ARG A 16 5.75 5.44 5.00
CA ARG A 16 4.77 6.47 4.63
C ARG A 16 3.63 5.78 3.90
N LEU A 17 2.47 5.75 4.56
CA LEU A 17 1.30 5.02 4.08
C LEU A 17 0.37 5.88 3.25
N MET A 18 0.08 5.42 2.04
CA MET A 18 -0.98 5.97 1.21
C MET A 18 -2.10 4.94 1.08
N VAL A 19 -3.34 5.39 1.24
CA VAL A 19 -4.52 4.52 1.16
C VAL A 19 -5.27 4.84 -0.12
N VAL A 20 -5.50 3.83 -0.95
CA VAL A 20 -6.20 3.99 -2.24
C VAL A 20 -7.46 3.14 -2.24
N ASP A 21 -8.62 3.77 -2.20
CA ASP A 21 -9.92 3.10 -2.20
C ASP A 21 -10.98 4.14 -2.57
N ASP A 22 -11.97 3.77 -3.35
CA ASP A 22 -13.01 4.71 -3.74
C ASP A 22 -14.05 4.95 -2.64
N SER A 23 -14.02 4.15 -1.58
CA SER A 23 -14.94 4.30 -0.45
C SER A 23 -14.34 5.18 0.64
N ASN A 24 -15.03 6.30 0.92
CA ASN A 24 -14.64 7.18 2.03
C ASN A 24 -14.59 6.45 3.35
N ILE A 25 -15.55 5.55 3.57
CA ILE A 25 -15.65 4.82 4.84
C ILE A 25 -14.46 3.90 5.01
N ILE A 26 -14.08 3.19 3.96
CA ILE A 26 -12.93 2.28 4.01
C ILE A 26 -11.64 3.06 4.18
N ARG A 27 -11.46 4.16 3.45
CA ARG A 27 -10.24 4.96 3.61
C ARG A 27 -10.07 5.45 5.05
N ARG A 28 -11.14 5.98 5.63
CA ARG A 28 -11.09 6.48 7.02
C ARG A 28 -10.85 5.35 8.00
N ARG A 29 -11.43 4.19 7.74
CA ARG A 29 -11.24 3.04 8.60
C ARG A 29 -9.79 2.59 8.60
N ILE A 30 -9.18 2.50 7.44
CA ILE A 30 -7.78 2.08 7.33
C ILE A 30 -6.87 3.11 8.01
N GLU A 31 -7.14 4.40 7.78
CA GLU A 31 -6.37 5.46 8.41
C GLU A 31 -6.41 5.37 9.92
N ARG A 32 -7.61 5.12 10.49
CA ARG A 32 -7.77 5.08 11.94
C ARG A 32 -7.32 3.77 12.56
N ALA A 33 -7.35 2.68 11.80
CA ALA A 33 -6.99 1.37 12.32
C ALA A 33 -5.48 1.17 12.43
N ASN A 34 -4.70 2.06 11.82
CA ASN A 34 -3.26 1.95 11.83
C ASN A 34 -2.72 2.13 13.24
N GLU A 35 -2.22 1.04 13.82
CA GLU A 35 -1.68 1.04 15.18
C GLU A 35 -0.17 0.79 15.20
N LEU A 36 0.44 0.66 14.03
CA LEU A 36 1.86 0.39 13.95
C LEU A 36 2.65 1.68 14.05
N GLY A 37 3.53 1.78 15.04
CA GLY A 37 4.36 2.97 15.23
C GLY A 37 5.33 3.21 14.08
N GLU A 38 5.47 2.23 13.19
CA GLU A 38 6.36 2.32 12.04
C GLU A 38 5.67 2.89 10.80
N LEU A 39 4.39 3.27 10.91
CA LEU A 39 3.63 3.81 9.80
C LEU A 39 3.18 5.24 10.09
N GLU A 40 3.39 6.09 9.10
CA GLU A 40 2.87 7.45 9.11
C GLU A 40 1.89 7.57 7.96
N PHE A 41 0.63 7.88 8.25
CA PHE A 41 -0.36 8.11 7.20
C PHE A 41 -0.06 9.43 6.49
N VAL A 42 0.13 9.39 5.17
CA VAL A 42 0.50 10.59 4.41
C VAL A 42 -0.59 11.06 3.44
N GLY A 43 -1.53 10.22 3.09
CA GLY A 43 -2.60 10.67 2.21
C GLY A 43 -3.47 9.52 1.74
N SER A 44 -4.64 9.89 1.19
CA SER A 44 -5.56 8.91 0.61
C SER A 44 -6.02 9.36 -0.76
N ALA A 45 -6.23 8.40 -1.66
CA ALA A 45 -6.66 8.64 -3.01
C ALA A 45 -7.94 7.85 -3.28
N ARG A 46 -8.81 8.39 -4.11
CA ARG A 46 -10.10 7.76 -4.43
C ARG A 46 -10.05 6.90 -5.67
N ASN A 47 -8.98 7.01 -6.44
CA ASN A 47 -8.84 6.25 -7.68
C ASN A 47 -7.36 6.17 -8.05
N GLY A 48 -7.07 5.42 -9.10
CA GLY A 48 -5.69 5.21 -9.53
C GLY A 48 -5.00 6.45 -10.05
N ILE A 49 -5.74 7.34 -10.69
CA ILE A 49 -5.18 8.58 -11.23
C ILE A 49 -4.70 9.46 -10.08
N GLU A 50 -5.54 9.63 -9.05
CA GLU A 50 -5.15 10.38 -7.85
C GLU A 50 -3.98 9.72 -7.15
N ALA A 51 -3.98 8.39 -7.09
CA ALA A 51 -2.90 7.65 -6.42
C ALA A 51 -1.55 7.92 -7.09
N LEU A 52 -1.52 7.92 -8.41
CA LEU A 52 -0.27 8.18 -9.14
C LEU A 52 0.21 9.62 -8.94
N ALA A 53 -0.71 10.58 -8.93
CA ALA A 53 -0.38 11.97 -8.67
C ALA A 53 0.15 12.17 -7.26
N MET A 54 -0.48 11.52 -6.28
CA MET A 54 -0.04 11.60 -4.88
C MET A 54 1.30 10.92 -4.67
N HIS A 55 1.52 9.79 -5.34
CA HIS A 55 2.81 9.10 -5.24
C HIS A 55 3.95 10.02 -5.66
N GLU A 56 3.73 10.77 -6.73
CA GLU A 56 4.74 11.70 -7.23
C GLU A 56 5.05 12.81 -6.23
N ARG A 57 4.01 13.29 -5.52
CA ARG A 57 4.15 14.39 -4.56
C ARG A 57 4.62 13.96 -3.20
N LEU A 58 4.09 12.84 -2.70
CA LEU A 58 4.26 12.44 -1.30
C LEU A 58 5.26 11.32 -1.11
N HIS A 59 5.62 10.61 -2.17
CA HIS A 59 6.56 9.50 -2.13
C HIS A 59 6.24 8.49 -1.03
N PRO A 60 5.04 7.90 -1.04
CA PRO A 60 4.71 6.87 -0.05
C PRO A 60 5.59 5.65 -0.25
N THR A 61 5.87 4.95 0.84
CA THR A 61 6.68 3.73 0.79
C THR A 61 5.84 2.47 0.90
N ILE A 62 4.61 2.60 1.41
CA ILE A 62 3.68 1.49 1.52
C ILE A 62 2.28 1.99 1.15
N VAL A 63 1.55 1.18 0.42
CA VAL A 63 0.24 1.54 -0.13
C VAL A 63 -0.74 0.42 0.14
N THR A 64 -1.97 0.77 0.57
CA THR A 64 -3.08 -0.17 0.50
C THR A 64 -3.86 0.15 -0.77
N MET A 65 -4.15 -0.86 -1.58
CA MET A 65 -4.73 -0.67 -2.90
C MET A 65 -5.98 -1.49 -3.09
N ASP A 66 -7.13 -0.80 -3.21
CA ASP A 66 -8.36 -1.45 -3.63
C ASP A 66 -8.24 -1.78 -5.13
N LEU A 67 -8.64 -2.97 -5.51
CA LEU A 67 -8.51 -3.41 -6.90
C LEU A 67 -9.65 -2.98 -7.80
N THR A 68 -10.81 -2.70 -7.22
CA THR A 68 -12.02 -2.34 -7.99
C THR A 68 -12.32 -0.87 -7.80
N MET A 69 -11.87 -0.05 -8.72
CA MET A 69 -12.06 1.39 -8.66
C MET A 69 -12.44 1.93 -10.03
N PRO A 70 -13.17 3.08 -10.09
CA PRO A 70 -13.45 3.70 -11.38
C PRO A 70 -12.20 4.31 -11.98
N GLU A 71 -12.23 4.53 -13.27
CA GLU A 71 -11.23 5.18 -14.10
C GLU A 71 -9.99 4.34 -14.36
N MET A 72 -9.21 4.03 -13.33
CA MET A 72 -8.05 3.16 -13.49
C MET A 72 -8.17 2.04 -12.46
N ASP A 73 -8.18 0.80 -12.91
CA ASP A 73 -8.32 -0.33 -11.99
C ASP A 73 -7.04 -0.50 -11.15
N GLY A 74 -7.19 -1.22 -10.04
CA GLY A 74 -6.11 -1.37 -9.09
C GLY A 74 -4.91 -2.13 -9.63
N VAL A 75 -5.11 -3.10 -10.51
CA VAL A 75 -4.00 -3.87 -11.08
C VAL A 75 -3.11 -2.98 -11.95
N GLU A 76 -3.74 -2.16 -12.77
CA GLU A 76 -3.00 -1.21 -13.60
C GLU A 76 -2.23 -0.22 -12.73
N CYS A 77 -2.87 0.25 -11.67
CA CYS A 77 -2.23 1.19 -10.75
C CYS A 77 -1.02 0.55 -10.06
N VAL A 78 -1.15 -0.70 -9.61
CA VAL A 78 -0.04 -1.47 -9.03
C VAL A 78 1.12 -1.52 -10.01
N ARG A 79 0.84 -1.90 -11.24
CA ARG A 79 1.88 -2.03 -12.26
C ARG A 79 2.64 -0.72 -12.46
N LYS A 80 1.91 0.40 -12.51
CA LYS A 80 2.52 1.71 -12.71
C LYS A 80 3.32 2.17 -11.51
N LEU A 81 2.82 1.92 -10.30
CA LEU A 81 3.54 2.28 -9.08
C LEU A 81 4.85 1.51 -8.96
N VAL A 82 4.80 0.21 -9.23
CA VAL A 82 5.99 -0.65 -9.15
C VAL A 82 7.01 -0.23 -10.22
N ALA A 83 6.55 0.18 -11.40
CA ALA A 83 7.45 0.65 -12.44
C ALA A 83 8.18 1.93 -12.03
N ARG A 84 7.51 2.81 -11.28
CA ARG A 84 8.12 4.06 -10.79
C ARG A 84 9.02 3.83 -9.59
N ASP A 85 8.65 2.89 -8.73
CA ASP A 85 9.35 2.64 -7.48
C ASP A 85 9.36 1.14 -7.22
N PRO A 86 10.40 0.42 -7.69
CA PRO A 86 10.45 -1.04 -7.51
C PRO A 86 10.48 -1.50 -6.06
N ASN A 87 10.77 -0.63 -5.13
CA ASN A 87 10.83 -0.99 -3.70
C ASN A 87 9.53 -0.70 -2.95
N ILE A 88 8.53 -0.16 -3.63
CA ILE A 88 7.27 0.18 -2.96
C ILE A 88 6.57 -1.10 -2.47
N LEU A 89 6.01 -1.01 -1.27
CA LEU A 89 5.24 -2.11 -0.69
C LEU A 89 3.77 -1.85 -0.98
N ILE A 90 3.08 -2.83 -1.58
CA ILE A 90 1.67 -2.65 -1.90
C ILE A 90 0.87 -3.81 -1.33
N LEU A 91 -0.05 -3.50 -0.42
CA LEU A 91 -1.01 -4.45 0.11
C LEU A 91 -2.31 -4.28 -0.68
N VAL A 92 -2.63 -5.28 -1.48
CA VAL A 92 -3.85 -5.28 -2.27
C VAL A 92 -5.01 -5.69 -1.36
N ILE A 93 -6.11 -4.98 -1.45
CA ILE A 93 -7.31 -5.27 -0.67
C ILE A 93 -8.47 -5.49 -1.63
N SER A 94 -9.11 -6.65 -1.58
CA SER A 94 -10.20 -6.94 -2.48
C SER A 94 -11.18 -7.94 -1.87
N ALA A 95 -12.36 -8.07 -2.49
CA ALA A 95 -13.35 -9.03 -2.06
C ALA A 95 -12.87 -10.45 -2.37
N LEU A 96 -13.38 -11.43 -1.63
CA LEU A 96 -13.04 -12.83 -1.85
C LEU A 96 -13.34 -13.27 -3.29
N ALA A 97 -14.41 -12.75 -3.86
CA ALA A 97 -14.81 -13.08 -5.23
C ALA A 97 -13.79 -12.62 -6.28
N ASP A 98 -12.92 -11.68 -5.92
CA ASP A 98 -11.95 -11.10 -6.84
C ASP A 98 -10.56 -11.71 -6.69
N LYS A 99 -10.48 -12.96 -6.24
CA LYS A 99 -9.21 -13.62 -5.98
C LYS A 99 -8.30 -13.69 -7.20
N VAL A 100 -8.88 -13.90 -8.37
CA VAL A 100 -8.11 -13.97 -9.61
C VAL A 100 -7.45 -12.61 -9.88
N THR A 101 -8.20 -11.54 -9.68
CA THR A 101 -7.67 -10.18 -9.86
C THR A 101 -6.57 -9.88 -8.85
N ALA A 102 -6.74 -10.37 -7.61
CA ALA A 102 -5.71 -10.20 -6.60
C ALA A 102 -4.41 -10.91 -6.99
N MET A 103 -4.52 -12.11 -7.54
CA MET A 103 -3.34 -12.85 -7.99
C MET A 103 -2.66 -12.14 -9.16
N GLU A 104 -3.45 -11.55 -10.05
CA GLU A 104 -2.92 -10.76 -11.15
C GLU A 104 -2.13 -9.55 -10.61
N ALA A 105 -2.63 -8.91 -9.57
CA ALA A 105 -1.91 -7.80 -8.94
C ALA A 105 -0.59 -8.25 -8.34
N ILE A 106 -0.56 -9.42 -7.71
CA ILE A 106 0.67 -9.99 -7.17
C ILE A 106 1.68 -10.24 -8.28
N GLU A 107 1.22 -10.78 -9.42
CA GLU A 107 2.10 -11.01 -10.57
C GLU A 107 2.66 -9.70 -11.14
N ASN A 108 1.96 -8.60 -10.93
CA ASN A 108 2.39 -7.29 -11.40
C ASN A 108 3.19 -6.52 -10.33
N GLY A 109 3.52 -7.16 -9.23
CA GLY A 109 4.45 -6.60 -8.26
C GLY A 109 3.87 -6.21 -6.91
N ALA A 110 2.58 -6.48 -6.66
CA ALA A 110 2.03 -6.25 -5.32
C ALA A 110 2.72 -7.17 -4.32
N SER A 111 2.82 -6.69 -3.09
CA SER A 111 3.61 -7.35 -2.04
C SER A 111 2.79 -8.31 -1.19
N GLY A 112 1.49 -8.11 -1.11
CA GLY A 112 0.61 -8.94 -0.30
C GLY A 112 -0.85 -8.68 -0.61
N PHE A 113 -1.71 -9.44 0.05
CA PHE A 113 -3.14 -9.45 -0.23
C PHE A 113 -3.92 -9.55 1.08
N LEU A 114 -5.02 -8.81 1.18
CA LEU A 114 -5.94 -8.86 2.31
C LEU A 114 -7.36 -8.89 1.75
N CYS A 115 -8.18 -9.82 2.25
CA CYS A 115 -9.55 -10.00 1.77
C CYS A 115 -10.54 -9.15 2.57
N LYS A 116 -11.48 -8.54 1.89
CA LYS A 116 -12.62 -7.85 2.53
C LYS A 116 -13.71 -8.87 2.87
N PRO A 117 -14.40 -8.74 3.99
CA PRO A 117 -14.19 -7.76 5.04
C PRO A 117 -13.00 -8.16 5.93
N PHE A 118 -12.32 -7.17 6.48
CA PHE A 118 -11.17 -7.41 7.35
C PHE A 118 -11.36 -6.71 8.68
N THR A 119 -10.70 -7.23 9.72
CA THR A 119 -10.65 -6.59 11.01
C THR A 119 -9.43 -5.68 11.07
N ASP A 120 -9.43 -4.75 12.03
CA ASP A 120 -8.27 -3.89 12.26
C ASP A 120 -7.02 -4.72 12.52
N ARG A 121 -7.17 -5.81 13.27
CA ARG A 121 -6.05 -6.70 13.56
C ARG A 121 -5.50 -7.34 12.31
N GLN A 122 -6.37 -7.83 11.43
CA GLN A 122 -5.94 -8.43 10.18
C GLN A 122 -5.20 -7.43 9.30
N LEU A 123 -5.69 -6.19 9.26
CA LEU A 123 -5.03 -5.12 8.51
C LEU A 123 -3.63 -4.85 9.07
N ASN A 124 -3.54 -4.66 10.38
CA ASN A 124 -2.26 -4.36 11.01
C ASN A 124 -1.28 -5.53 10.89
N ASP A 125 -1.77 -6.77 11.01
CA ASP A 125 -0.92 -7.94 10.82
C ASP A 125 -0.38 -8.00 9.38
N ALA A 126 -1.23 -7.73 8.40
CA ALA A 126 -0.82 -7.76 6.99
C ALA A 126 0.23 -6.68 6.70
N LEU A 127 -0.01 -5.47 7.16
CA LEU A 127 0.95 -4.38 6.97
C LEU A 127 2.27 -4.67 7.69
N GLY A 128 2.19 -5.20 8.91
CA GLY A 128 3.37 -5.54 9.68
C GLY A 128 4.23 -6.59 8.99
N LYS A 129 3.60 -7.57 8.35
CA LYS A 129 4.33 -8.60 7.61
C LYS A 129 5.08 -8.02 6.41
N LEU A 130 4.47 -7.08 5.71
CA LEU A 130 5.14 -6.44 4.58
C LEU A 130 6.36 -5.66 5.04
N ILE A 131 6.20 -4.88 6.11
CA ILE A 131 7.30 -4.09 6.66
C ILE A 131 8.43 -5.00 7.12
N SER A 132 8.09 -6.07 7.82
CA SER A 132 9.06 -7.01 8.33
C SER A 132 9.87 -7.67 7.22
N ARG A 133 9.21 -8.08 6.14
CA ARG A 133 9.90 -8.70 5.01
C ARG A 133 10.81 -7.71 4.28
N ALA A 134 10.40 -6.46 4.20
CA ALA A 134 11.19 -5.43 3.54
C ALA A 134 12.47 -5.11 4.31
N GLN A 135 12.45 -5.33 5.63
CA GLN A 135 13.61 -5.07 6.49
C GLN A 135 14.55 -6.26 6.61
N SER A 136 14.15 -7.39 6.05
CA SER A 136 15.01 -8.60 6.08
C SER A 136 16.12 -8.57 4.99
#